data_5a7f09850d9e67d6e796e65f538f3a50
#
_entry.id   5a7f09850d9e67d6e796e65f538f3a50
#
_cell.length_a   1.000
_cell.length_b   1.000
_cell.length_c   1.000
_cell.angle_alpha   90.00
_cell.angle_beta   90.00
_cell.angle_gamma   90.00
#
_symmetry.space_group_name_H-M   'P 1'
#
loop_
_entity.id
_entity.type
_entity.pdbx_description
1 polymer ?
#
loop_
_entity_poly.entity_id
_entity_poly.type
_entity_poly.pdbx_seq_one_letter_code
_entity_poly.pdbx_strand_id
1 'polypeptide(L)'
;IGSINDEILTKSELALKFIDFLKINYCNALTDRYNIDIDIQNSENFEILKQIAIARLCLLKGNEPDLDKAAAILFDDFRSGRLGRMTLEEIPE
;
A
#
# COMPACT_ATOMS: atom_id res chain seq x y z
N ILE A 1 24.86 5.30 11.70
CA ILE A 1 24.70 4.96 11.49
C ILE A 1 24.63 4.65 10.62
N GLY A 2 24.86 4.64 10.42
CA GLY A 2 24.65 4.47 9.83
C GLY A 2 24.44 3.86 9.04
N SER A 3 24.56 3.51 8.78
CA SER A 3 24.30 2.97 8.18
C SER A 3 23.51 2.61 7.72
N ILE A 4 23.15 2.66 7.62
CA ILE A 4 22.43 2.31 7.27
C ILE A 4 21.85 2.35 6.44
N ASN A 5 21.60 2.56 6.34
CA ASN A 5 21.05 2.57 5.60
C ASN A 5 21.26 2.60 4.30
N ASP A 6 21.71 2.12 3.95
CA ASP A 6 21.91 1.89 2.70
C ASP A 6 20.86 1.28 1.99
N GLU A 7 19.82 0.84 2.69
CA GLU A 7 18.80 0.15 2.15
C GLU A 7 17.93 1.08 1.40
N ILE A 8 17.89 1.03 0.11
CA ILE A 8 17.02 1.81 -0.72
C ILE A 8 15.85 0.96 -1.08
N LEU A 9 14.71 1.23 -0.48
CA LEU A 9 13.51 0.47 -0.77
C LEU A 9 12.88 0.99 -2.03
N THR A 10 12.39 0.09 -2.87
CA THR A 10 11.59 0.50 -3.99
C THR A 10 10.26 1.03 -3.47
N LYS A 11 9.55 1.74 -4.34
CA LYS A 11 8.26 2.28 -3.97
C LYS A 11 7.30 1.17 -3.56
N SER A 12 7.32 0.06 -4.29
CA SER A 12 6.44 -1.04 -3.96
C SER A 12 6.82 -1.69 -2.64
N GLU A 13 8.12 -1.80 -2.34
CA GLU A 13 8.54 -2.37 -1.07
C GLU A 13 8.09 -1.50 0.10
N LEU A 14 8.21 -0.20 -0.07
CA LEU A 14 7.76 0.71 0.97
C LEU A 14 6.24 0.62 1.15
N ALA A 15 5.52 0.46 0.05
CA ALA A 15 4.08 0.32 0.11
C ALA A 15 3.68 -0.95 0.85
N LEU A 16 4.45 -2.02 0.71
CA LEU A 16 4.13 -3.25 1.44
C LEU A 16 4.21 -3.03 2.94
N LYS A 17 5.21 -2.26 3.38
CA LYS A 17 5.32 -1.95 4.79
C LYS A 17 4.16 -1.07 5.26
N PHE A 18 3.75 -0.13 4.42
CA PHE A 18 2.63 0.73 4.74
C PHE A 18 1.33 -0.07 4.82
N ILE A 19 1.16 -1.04 3.93
CA ILE A 19 -0.02 -1.89 3.97
C ILE A 19 -0.08 -2.67 5.28
N ASP A 20 1.07 -3.14 5.75
CA ASP A 20 1.13 -3.84 7.02
C ASP A 20 0.64 -2.95 8.15
N PHE A 21 1.06 -1.70 8.15
CA PHE A 21 0.60 -0.73 9.14
C PHE A 21 -0.91 -0.53 9.04
N LEU A 22 -1.44 -0.44 7.82
CA LEU A 22 -2.87 -0.22 7.63
C LEU A 22 -3.69 -1.42 8.08
N LYS A 23 -3.17 -2.63 7.88
CA LYS A 23 -3.89 -3.82 8.33
C LYS A 23 -4.09 -3.82 9.83
N ILE A 24 -3.12 -3.30 10.55
CA ILE A 24 -3.17 -3.30 12.00
C ILE A 24 -4.00 -2.14 12.54
N ASN A 25 -3.85 -0.98 11.94
CA ASN A 25 -4.41 0.23 12.53
C ASN A 25 -5.65 0.76 11.83
N TYR A 26 -5.82 0.46 10.55
CA TYR A 26 -6.93 0.98 9.76
C TYR A 26 -7.38 -0.08 8.79
N CYS A 27 -7.88 -1.19 9.31
CA CYS A 27 -8.08 -2.38 8.51
C CYS A 27 -9.11 -2.21 7.39
N ASN A 28 -10.02 -1.26 7.50
CA ASN A 28 -11.03 -1.07 6.46
C ASN A 28 -10.65 -0.01 5.44
N ALA A 29 -9.53 0.68 5.64
CA ALA A 29 -9.18 1.79 4.75
C ALA A 29 -9.01 1.34 3.31
N LEU A 30 -8.34 0.22 3.12
CA LEU A 30 -8.05 -0.27 1.78
C LEU A 30 -9.30 -0.82 1.09
N THR A 31 -10.09 -1.58 1.82
CA THR A 31 -11.30 -2.14 1.22
C THR A 31 -12.30 -1.03 0.89
N ASP A 32 -12.38 0.00 1.74
CA ASP A 32 -13.31 1.08 1.48
C ASP A 32 -12.86 1.95 0.31
N ARG A 33 -11.56 2.24 0.24
CA ARG A 33 -11.09 3.14 -0.80
C ARG A 33 -11.04 2.47 -2.17
N TYR A 34 -10.55 1.23 -2.22
CA TYR A 34 -10.32 0.56 -3.50
C TYR A 34 -11.36 -0.48 -3.83
N ASN A 35 -12.33 -0.65 -2.95
CA ASN A 35 -13.41 -1.59 -3.18
C ASN A 35 -12.89 -3.00 -3.45
N ILE A 36 -11.91 -3.39 -2.67
CA ILE A 36 -11.27 -4.69 -2.81
C ILE A 36 -12.10 -5.73 -2.07
N ASP A 37 -12.34 -6.85 -2.72
CA ASP A 37 -13.19 -7.90 -2.15
C ASP A 37 -12.35 -9.11 -1.76
N ILE A 38 -11.38 -8.92 -0.89
CA ILE A 38 -10.59 -10.00 -0.35
C ILE A 38 -10.47 -9.82 1.15
N ASP A 39 -10.06 -10.88 1.82
CA ASP A 39 -9.88 -10.84 3.26
C ASP A 39 -8.52 -10.20 3.54
N ILE A 40 -8.54 -8.91 3.83
CA ILE A 40 -7.32 -8.14 4.04
C ILE A 40 -6.46 -8.74 5.15
N GLN A 41 -7.08 -9.18 6.24
CA GLN A 41 -6.32 -9.66 7.39
C GLN A 41 -5.59 -10.96 7.11
N ASN A 42 -6.13 -11.79 6.25
CA ASN A 42 -5.52 -13.07 5.93
C ASN A 42 -4.79 -13.10 4.60
N SER A 43 -4.73 -11.97 3.92
CA SER A 43 -4.03 -11.88 2.65
C SER A 43 -2.63 -11.33 2.86
N GLU A 44 -1.71 -11.74 1.99
CA GLU A 44 -0.37 -11.18 2.05
C GLU A 44 -0.38 -9.76 1.54
N ASN A 45 0.54 -8.96 2.04
CA ASN A 45 0.61 -7.55 1.63
C ASN A 45 0.84 -7.42 0.13
N PHE A 46 1.65 -8.32 -0.43
CA PHE A 46 1.89 -8.32 -1.87
C PHE A 46 0.59 -8.51 -2.65
N GLU A 47 -0.24 -9.44 -2.19
CA GLU A 47 -1.51 -9.70 -2.85
C GLU A 47 -2.43 -8.49 -2.75
N ILE A 48 -2.42 -7.81 -1.60
CA ILE A 48 -3.23 -6.62 -1.42
C ILE A 48 -2.80 -5.53 -2.41
N LEU A 49 -1.48 -5.34 -2.54
CA LEU A 49 -1.00 -4.32 -3.47
C LEU A 49 -1.37 -4.67 -4.91
N LYS A 50 -1.33 -5.96 -5.26
CA LYS A 50 -1.76 -6.39 -6.58
C LYS A 50 -3.24 -6.05 -6.81
N GLN A 51 -4.07 -6.25 -5.81
CA GLN A 51 -5.48 -5.93 -5.93
C GLN A 51 -5.71 -4.44 -6.12
N ILE A 52 -4.90 -3.62 -5.46
CA ILE A 52 -5.00 -2.17 -5.66
C ILE A 52 -4.64 -1.85 -7.11
N ALA A 53 -3.59 -2.46 -7.64
CA ALA A 53 -3.18 -2.22 -9.02
C ALA A 53 -4.31 -2.58 -9.97
N ILE A 54 -4.92 -3.73 -9.77
CA ILE A 54 -6.01 -4.19 -10.64
C ILE A 54 -7.21 -3.26 -10.52
N ALA A 55 -7.54 -2.86 -9.30
CA ALA A 55 -8.70 -1.99 -9.08
C ALA A 55 -8.54 -0.64 -9.77
N ARG A 56 -7.31 -0.16 -9.89
CA ARG A 56 -7.05 1.13 -10.51
C ARG A 56 -6.52 0.99 -11.93
N LEU A 57 -6.57 -0.23 -12.48
CA LEU A 57 -6.13 -0.50 -13.86
C LEU A 57 -4.67 -0.10 -14.08
N CYS A 58 -3.84 -0.31 -13.05
CA CYS A 58 -2.42 -0.07 -13.14
C CYS A 58 -1.78 -1.34 -13.66
N LEU A 59 -1.70 -1.45 -14.97
CA LEU A 59 -1.23 -2.68 -15.59
C LEU A 59 -0.04 -2.42 -16.48
N LEU A 60 0.89 -3.37 -16.46
CA LEU A 60 2.01 -3.36 -17.38
C LEU A 60 1.60 -4.10 -18.64
N LYS A 61 2.52 -4.15 -19.60
CA LYS A 61 2.32 -4.93 -20.81
C LYS A 61 1.99 -6.35 -20.41
N GLY A 62 1.03 -6.95 -21.07
CA GLY A 62 0.61 -8.30 -20.77
C GLY A 62 -0.32 -8.40 -19.58
N ASN A 63 -0.87 -7.28 -19.16
CA ASN A 63 -1.83 -7.23 -18.06
C ASN A 63 -1.26 -7.62 -16.71
N GLU A 64 0.05 -7.50 -16.53
CA GLU A 64 0.66 -7.73 -15.23
C GLU A 64 0.41 -6.53 -14.33
N PRO A 65 0.13 -6.73 -13.05
CA PRO A 65 -0.09 -5.59 -12.16
C PRO A 65 1.15 -4.73 -12.04
N ASP A 66 0.97 -3.42 -12.17
CA ASP A 66 2.06 -2.47 -12.02
C ASP A 66 2.13 -2.05 -10.56
N LEU A 67 2.96 -2.74 -9.80
CA LEU A 67 3.01 -2.52 -8.36
C LEU A 67 3.56 -1.16 -7.98
N ASP A 68 4.51 -0.65 -8.77
CA ASP A 68 5.06 0.68 -8.46
C ASP A 68 4.02 1.76 -8.66
N LYS A 69 3.22 1.63 -9.71
CA LYS A 69 2.17 2.61 -9.93
C LYS A 69 1.09 2.51 -8.88
N ALA A 70 0.76 1.28 -8.46
CA ALA A 70 -0.20 1.09 -7.39
C ALA A 70 0.31 1.71 -6.10
N ALA A 71 1.60 1.54 -5.83
CA ALA A 71 2.21 2.13 -4.65
C ALA A 71 2.12 3.65 -4.70
N ALA A 72 2.36 4.23 -5.85
CA ALA A 72 2.28 5.68 -5.99
C ALA A 72 0.87 6.17 -5.71
N ILE A 73 -0.12 5.44 -6.20
CA ILE A 73 -1.52 5.81 -5.95
C ILE A 73 -1.84 5.70 -4.47
N LEU A 74 -1.38 4.63 -3.84
CA LEU A 74 -1.63 4.43 -2.42
C LEU A 74 -1.06 5.58 -1.59
N PHE A 75 0.18 5.97 -1.84
CA PHE A 75 0.79 7.05 -1.10
C PHE A 75 0.13 8.39 -1.41
N ASP A 76 -0.28 8.59 -2.65
CA ASP A 76 -0.96 9.81 -3.01
C ASP A 76 -2.31 9.90 -2.30
N ASP A 77 -3.05 8.81 -2.25
CA ASP A 77 -4.32 8.77 -1.55
C ASP A 77 -4.14 9.01 -0.06
N PHE A 78 -3.06 8.48 0.50
CA PHE A 78 -2.76 8.71 1.90
C PHE A 78 -2.48 10.20 2.15
N ARG A 79 -1.62 10.80 1.34
CA ARG A 79 -1.25 12.20 1.54
C ARG A 79 -2.41 13.15 1.33
N SER A 80 -3.33 12.79 0.45
CA SER A 80 -4.47 13.66 0.15
C SER A 80 -5.65 13.43 1.08
N GLY A 81 -5.55 12.47 1.99
CA GLY A 81 -6.63 12.17 2.91
C GLY A 81 -7.71 11.28 2.35
N ARG A 82 -7.52 10.73 1.16
CA ARG A 82 -8.54 9.89 0.56
C ARG A 82 -8.69 8.54 1.24
N LEU A 83 -7.67 8.11 1.97
CA LEU A 83 -7.76 6.89 2.76
C LEU A 83 -8.44 7.13 4.10
N GLY A 84 -8.77 8.38 4.40
CA GLY A 84 -9.34 8.72 5.67
C GLY A 84 -8.32 9.44 6.52
N ARG A 85 -8.79 9.99 7.61
CA ARG A 85 -7.91 10.72 8.49
C ARG A 85 -7.09 9.73 9.30
N MET A 86 -5.78 9.83 9.22
CA MET A 86 -4.89 8.91 9.88
C MET A 86 -3.82 9.66 10.64
N THR A 87 -3.39 9.07 11.75
CA THR A 87 -2.27 9.62 12.49
C THR A 87 -1.12 8.64 12.35
N LEU A 88 0.06 9.18 12.13
CA LEU A 88 1.25 8.38 12.00
C LEU A 88 2.12 8.44 13.24
N GLU A 89 1.56 8.95 14.32
CA GLU A 89 2.35 9.11 15.54
C GLU A 89 2.82 7.80 16.10
N GLU A 90 2.13 6.72 15.78
CA GLU A 90 2.50 5.43 16.32
C GLU A 90 3.46 4.67 15.45
N ILE A 91 3.85 5.21 14.34
CA ILE A 91 4.79 4.55 13.46
C ILE A 91 6.20 4.78 13.96
N PRO A 92 6.95 3.73 14.27
CA PRO A 92 8.34 3.93 14.73
C PRO A 92 9.15 4.50 13.60
N GLU A 93 10.03 5.38 13.95
CA GLU A 93 10.85 6.01 12.94
C GLU A 93 12.11 5.28 12.65
#